data_8af4132a706a29f31b29226117734279
#
_entry.id   8af4132a706a29f31b29226117734279
#
_cell.length_a   1.000
_cell.length_b   1.000
_cell.length_c   1.000
_cell.angle_alpha   90.00
_cell.angle_beta   90.00
_cell.angle_gamma   90.00
#
_symmetry.space_group_name_H-M   'P 1'
#
loop_
_entity.id
_entity.type
_entity.pdbx_description
1 polymer ?
#
loop_
_entity_poly.entity_id
_entity_poly.type
_entity_poly.pdbx_seq_one_letter_code
_entity_poly.pdbx_strand_id
1 'polypeptide(L)'
;MVAEGVPRAALTHVDQLFSKYRMDVHGNLALTYGAHDLGCCSLGMRALSLMMVGNLDRAHAESMAAVELSGRLGHQPSISHTHLFRAELCIILNRLEDAEEHLRTSMSLVQKYSLAAYLNAADLMQGWVRVLQGEVEAGVRQSEAALDTLQSVPSRRFHLPTRIGIVGLAKAAAGDIDGALTLFDAALEAAANTGERWYEPELLRLKAEMLLAMPVQRATEAEQRLKAAIALAQQQEAKFWEPRAAATLARLWEQQGRRDEGRDLLAPLYSSFTEGFDTTDLKAAKTLLDALA
;
A
#
# COMPACT_ATOMS: atom_id res chain seq x y z
N MET A 1 -3.36 -4.28 -14.67
CA MET A 1 -4.72 -4.17 -14.09
C MET A 1 -4.71 -3.79 -12.60
N VAL A 2 -4.14 -4.57 -11.67
CA VAL A 2 -4.04 -4.11 -10.26
C VAL A 2 -3.25 -2.81 -10.20
N ALA A 3 -2.05 -2.80 -10.76
CA ALA A 3 -1.19 -1.62 -10.80
C ALA A 3 -1.86 -0.40 -11.46
N GLU A 4 -2.67 -0.60 -12.48
CA GLU A 4 -3.43 0.45 -13.17
C GLU A 4 -4.63 0.98 -12.38
N GLY A 5 -4.93 0.41 -11.21
CA GLY A 5 -6.08 0.80 -10.39
C GLY A 5 -7.41 0.23 -10.88
N VAL A 6 -7.42 -1.00 -11.44
CA VAL A 6 -8.64 -1.69 -11.94
C VAL A 6 -8.84 -3.00 -11.17
N PRO A 7 -9.14 -2.95 -9.85
CA PRO A 7 -9.11 -4.11 -8.98
C PRO A 7 -10.14 -5.20 -9.35
N ARG A 8 -11.33 -4.84 -9.78
CA ARG A 8 -12.38 -5.83 -10.16
C ARG A 8 -11.98 -6.66 -11.37
N ALA A 9 -11.42 -6.02 -12.40
CA ALA A 9 -10.92 -6.73 -13.56
C ALA A 9 -9.76 -7.67 -13.18
N ALA A 10 -8.87 -7.21 -12.28
CA ALA A 10 -7.80 -8.04 -11.76
C ALA A 10 -8.33 -9.28 -11.02
N LEU A 11 -9.35 -9.16 -10.18
CA LEU A 11 -10.00 -10.30 -9.50
C LEU A 11 -10.52 -11.31 -10.52
N THR A 12 -11.21 -10.87 -11.58
CA THR A 12 -11.71 -11.75 -12.64
C THR A 12 -10.58 -12.53 -13.32
N HIS A 13 -9.44 -11.88 -13.61
CA HIS A 13 -8.31 -12.55 -14.23
C HIS A 13 -7.62 -13.55 -13.29
N VAL A 14 -7.53 -13.25 -12.01
CA VAL A 14 -7.00 -14.19 -11.03
C VAL A 14 -7.90 -15.41 -10.90
N ASP A 15 -9.23 -15.25 -10.90
CA ASP A 15 -10.17 -16.37 -10.89
C ASP A 15 -10.00 -17.26 -12.15
N GLN A 16 -9.83 -16.66 -13.33
CA GLN A 16 -9.54 -17.38 -14.57
C GLN A 16 -8.20 -18.13 -14.50
N LEU A 17 -7.16 -17.54 -13.88
CA LEU A 17 -5.89 -18.22 -13.67
C LEU A 17 -6.08 -19.44 -12.78
N PHE A 18 -6.73 -19.29 -11.61
CA PHE A 18 -6.92 -20.39 -10.66
C PHE A 18 -7.84 -21.48 -11.18
N SER A 19 -8.73 -21.20 -12.13
CA SER A 19 -9.49 -22.25 -12.83
C SER A 19 -8.61 -23.23 -13.63
N LYS A 20 -7.36 -22.84 -13.93
CA LYS A 20 -6.38 -23.59 -14.73
C LYS A 20 -5.11 -23.96 -13.96
N TYR A 21 -4.78 -23.22 -12.91
CA TYR A 21 -3.56 -23.45 -12.14
C TYR A 21 -3.63 -24.76 -11.35
N ARG A 22 -2.60 -25.58 -11.52
CA ARG A 22 -2.40 -26.83 -10.78
C ARG A 22 -0.97 -26.84 -10.26
N MET A 23 -0.81 -26.91 -8.95
CA MET A 23 0.50 -26.88 -8.29
C MET A 23 1.41 -28.04 -8.76
N ASP A 24 0.85 -29.23 -8.93
CA ASP A 24 1.57 -30.44 -9.38
C ASP A 24 2.10 -30.35 -10.82
N VAL A 25 1.49 -29.50 -11.64
CA VAL A 25 1.87 -29.29 -13.06
C VAL A 25 2.66 -28.01 -13.24
N HIS A 26 2.23 -26.92 -12.60
CA HIS A 26 2.72 -25.57 -12.88
C HIS A 26 3.75 -25.06 -11.86
N GLY A 27 3.82 -25.67 -10.66
CA GLY A 27 4.67 -25.19 -9.57
C GLY A 27 6.17 -25.15 -9.89
N ASN A 28 6.64 -25.98 -10.82
CA ASN A 28 8.03 -25.98 -11.27
C ASN A 28 8.34 -24.98 -12.40
N LEU A 29 7.32 -24.31 -12.98
CA LEU A 29 7.54 -23.37 -14.08
C LEU A 29 8.35 -22.15 -13.65
N ALA A 30 8.29 -21.77 -12.38
CA ALA A 30 9.09 -20.70 -11.82
C ALA A 30 10.61 -20.95 -11.95
N LEU A 31 11.03 -22.21 -11.89
CA LEU A 31 12.44 -22.62 -12.07
C LEU A 31 12.93 -22.40 -13.51
N THR A 32 12.02 -22.40 -14.48
CA THR A 32 12.36 -22.31 -15.90
C THR A 32 12.10 -20.94 -16.50
N TYR A 33 11.00 -20.28 -16.12
CA TYR A 33 10.49 -19.10 -16.82
C TYR A 33 10.35 -17.85 -15.96
N GLY A 34 10.49 -17.93 -14.65
CA GLY A 34 10.26 -16.79 -13.79
C GLY A 34 11.02 -16.80 -12.47
N ALA A 35 11.08 -15.63 -11.84
CA ALA A 35 11.73 -15.47 -10.54
C ALA A 35 10.88 -16.01 -9.39
N HIS A 36 9.55 -16.17 -9.59
CA HIS A 36 8.59 -16.68 -8.59
C HIS A 36 7.42 -17.39 -9.28
N ASP A 37 6.69 -18.19 -8.50
CA ASP A 37 5.54 -18.96 -8.99
C ASP A 37 4.34 -18.03 -9.31
N LEU A 38 3.65 -18.34 -10.42
CA LEU A 38 2.51 -17.54 -10.90
C LEU A 38 1.30 -17.62 -9.96
N GLY A 39 1.04 -18.79 -9.36
CA GLY A 39 -0.04 -18.93 -8.37
C GLY A 39 0.21 -18.09 -7.14
N CYS A 40 1.44 -18.11 -6.62
CA CYS A 40 1.87 -17.28 -5.49
C CYS A 40 1.74 -15.79 -5.79
N CYS A 41 2.22 -15.34 -6.94
CA CYS A 41 2.10 -13.96 -7.37
C CYS A 41 0.63 -13.54 -7.51
N SER A 42 -0.19 -14.39 -8.12
CA SER A 42 -1.62 -14.10 -8.36
C SER A 42 -2.43 -13.99 -7.07
N LEU A 43 -2.13 -14.80 -6.04
CA LEU A 43 -2.75 -14.68 -4.72
C LEU A 43 -2.37 -13.35 -4.06
N GLY A 44 -1.11 -12.90 -4.17
CA GLY A 44 -0.69 -11.58 -3.70
C GLY A 44 -1.45 -10.46 -4.40
N MET A 45 -1.57 -10.51 -5.73
CA MET A 45 -2.33 -9.53 -6.51
C MET A 45 -3.84 -9.57 -6.17
N ARG A 46 -4.39 -10.75 -5.90
CA ARG A 46 -5.76 -10.92 -5.45
C ARG A 46 -5.99 -10.26 -4.09
N ALA A 47 -5.08 -10.49 -3.15
CA ALA A 47 -5.13 -9.86 -1.84
C ALA A 47 -5.13 -8.32 -1.93
N LEU A 48 -4.25 -7.74 -2.76
CA LEU A 48 -4.20 -6.31 -2.99
C LEU A 48 -5.49 -5.79 -3.63
N SER A 49 -6.03 -6.51 -4.62
CA SER A 49 -7.30 -6.15 -5.27
C SER A 49 -8.48 -6.21 -4.30
N LEU A 50 -8.54 -7.23 -3.43
CA LEU A 50 -9.56 -7.37 -2.40
C LEU A 50 -9.48 -6.24 -1.38
N MET A 51 -8.27 -5.86 -0.95
CA MET A 51 -8.07 -4.69 -0.10
C MET A 51 -8.62 -3.44 -0.78
N MET A 52 -8.26 -3.18 -2.03
CA MET A 52 -8.74 -1.99 -2.75
C MET A 52 -10.26 -1.91 -2.81
N VAL A 53 -10.97 -3.01 -3.06
CA VAL A 53 -12.45 -3.02 -3.09
C VAL A 53 -13.10 -3.06 -1.70
N GLY A 54 -12.32 -3.03 -0.62
CA GLY A 54 -12.80 -2.95 0.76
C GLY A 54 -13.08 -4.30 1.42
N ASN A 55 -12.68 -5.43 0.81
CA ASN A 55 -12.81 -6.77 1.39
C ASN A 55 -11.54 -7.12 2.20
N LEU A 56 -11.41 -6.52 3.39
CA LEU A 56 -10.15 -6.50 4.14
C LEU A 56 -9.81 -7.84 4.81
N ASP A 57 -10.81 -8.54 5.36
CA ASP A 57 -10.60 -9.86 5.97
C ASP A 57 -10.25 -10.90 4.92
N ARG A 58 -10.91 -10.82 3.76
CA ARG A 58 -10.59 -11.67 2.61
C ARG A 58 -9.20 -11.36 2.04
N ALA A 59 -8.81 -10.10 1.96
CA ALA A 59 -7.47 -9.70 1.55
C ALA A 59 -6.39 -10.30 2.47
N HIS A 60 -6.64 -10.27 3.78
CA HIS A 60 -5.78 -10.92 4.77
C HIS A 60 -5.67 -12.43 4.49
N ALA A 61 -6.80 -13.13 4.35
CA ALA A 61 -6.83 -14.57 4.11
C ALA A 61 -6.09 -14.97 2.81
N GLU A 62 -6.32 -14.25 1.71
CA GLU A 62 -5.67 -14.52 0.42
C GLU A 62 -4.15 -14.30 0.47
N SER A 63 -3.70 -13.25 1.18
CA SER A 63 -2.26 -13.03 1.35
C SER A 63 -1.58 -14.12 2.20
N MET A 64 -2.28 -14.69 3.18
CA MET A 64 -1.80 -15.87 3.93
C MET A 64 -1.80 -17.12 3.06
N ALA A 65 -2.83 -17.31 2.21
CA ALA A 65 -2.85 -18.42 1.26
C ALA A 65 -1.67 -18.36 0.27
N ALA A 66 -1.22 -17.16 -0.12
CA ALA A 66 0.00 -17.00 -0.94
C ALA A 66 1.25 -17.50 -0.20
N VAL A 67 1.38 -17.15 1.08
CA VAL A 67 2.50 -17.59 1.93
C VAL A 67 2.46 -19.12 2.09
N GLU A 68 1.29 -19.69 2.37
CA GLU A 68 1.14 -21.15 2.50
C GLU A 68 1.48 -21.89 1.20
N LEU A 69 0.97 -21.41 0.05
CA LEU A 69 1.27 -22.02 -1.25
C LEU A 69 2.78 -21.99 -1.54
N SER A 70 3.45 -20.87 -1.30
CA SER A 70 4.89 -20.75 -1.52
C SER A 70 5.70 -21.67 -0.61
N GLY A 71 5.28 -21.82 0.64
CA GLY A 71 5.88 -22.78 1.59
C GLY A 71 5.75 -24.23 1.12
N ARG A 72 4.59 -24.62 0.59
CA ARG A 72 4.36 -25.95 0.02
C ARG A 72 5.18 -26.23 -1.24
N LEU A 73 5.41 -25.21 -2.06
CA LEU A 73 6.28 -25.29 -3.24
C LEU A 73 7.76 -25.41 -2.88
N GLY A 74 8.18 -24.86 -1.75
CA GLY A 74 9.58 -24.89 -1.30
C GLY A 74 10.54 -24.05 -2.16
N HIS A 75 10.03 -23.26 -3.12
CA HIS A 75 10.84 -22.43 -4.01
C HIS A 75 11.20 -21.10 -3.32
N GLN A 76 12.48 -20.93 -2.96
CA GLN A 76 12.93 -19.82 -2.11
C GLN A 76 12.60 -18.43 -2.64
N PRO A 77 12.74 -18.12 -3.96
CA PRO A 77 12.29 -16.85 -4.50
C PRO A 77 10.78 -16.61 -4.34
N SER A 78 9.95 -17.64 -4.51
CA SER A 78 8.50 -17.55 -4.30
C SER A 78 8.16 -17.29 -2.84
N ILE A 79 8.86 -17.92 -1.89
CA ILE A 79 8.66 -17.69 -0.45
C ILE A 79 9.05 -16.24 -0.11
N SER A 80 10.23 -15.76 -0.56
CA SER A 80 10.65 -14.38 -0.33
C SER A 80 9.65 -13.37 -0.92
N HIS A 81 9.16 -13.62 -2.13
CA HIS A 81 8.18 -12.79 -2.83
C HIS A 81 6.86 -12.67 -2.06
N THR A 82 6.27 -13.80 -1.64
CA THR A 82 4.99 -13.80 -0.92
C THR A 82 5.09 -13.12 0.44
N HIS A 83 6.18 -13.34 1.17
CA HIS A 83 6.42 -12.64 2.43
C HIS A 83 6.59 -11.13 2.22
N LEU A 84 7.27 -10.70 1.16
CA LEU A 84 7.43 -9.28 0.84
C LEU A 84 6.09 -8.61 0.50
N PHE A 85 5.27 -9.26 -0.34
CA PHE A 85 3.92 -8.78 -0.65
C PHE A 85 3.01 -8.73 0.57
N ARG A 86 3.10 -9.74 1.41
CA ARG A 86 2.35 -9.78 2.68
C ARG A 86 2.78 -8.63 3.60
N ALA A 87 4.08 -8.37 3.71
CA ALA A 87 4.60 -7.27 4.50
C ALA A 87 4.09 -5.91 3.98
N GLU A 88 4.10 -5.70 2.65
CA GLU A 88 3.56 -4.49 2.03
C GLU A 88 2.07 -4.29 2.37
N LEU A 89 1.26 -5.34 2.25
CA LEU A 89 -0.15 -5.30 2.65
C LEU A 89 -0.31 -4.97 4.15
N CYS A 90 0.50 -5.58 5.02
CA CYS A 90 0.47 -5.33 6.45
C CYS A 90 0.86 -3.88 6.79
N ILE A 91 1.84 -3.31 6.11
CA ILE A 91 2.23 -1.89 6.24
C ILE A 91 1.05 -0.98 5.88
N ILE A 92 0.40 -1.23 4.75
CA ILE A 92 -0.76 -0.43 4.29
C ILE A 92 -1.93 -0.51 5.27
N LEU A 93 -2.16 -1.69 5.85
CA LEU A 93 -3.21 -1.95 6.84
C LEU A 93 -2.81 -1.57 8.28
N ASN A 94 -1.62 -0.96 8.47
CA ASN A 94 -1.06 -0.59 9.76
C ASN A 94 -0.93 -1.76 10.76
N ARG A 95 -0.59 -2.95 10.26
CA ARG A 95 -0.32 -4.17 11.04
C ARG A 95 1.19 -4.37 11.15
N LEU A 96 1.84 -3.56 11.97
CA LEU A 96 3.31 -3.44 11.96
C LEU A 96 4.03 -4.69 12.45
N GLU A 97 3.51 -5.38 13.45
CA GLU A 97 4.10 -6.62 14.00
C GLU A 97 4.12 -7.72 12.92
N ASP A 98 2.99 -7.89 12.22
CA ASP A 98 2.89 -8.84 11.11
C ASP A 98 3.86 -8.45 9.97
N ALA A 99 3.94 -7.16 9.64
CA ALA A 99 4.84 -6.66 8.61
C ALA A 99 6.30 -6.98 8.93
N GLU A 100 6.72 -6.74 10.17
CA GLU A 100 8.09 -7.03 10.64
C GLU A 100 8.43 -8.52 10.55
N GLU A 101 7.52 -9.40 10.97
CA GLU A 101 7.71 -10.85 10.90
C GLU A 101 7.97 -11.30 9.45
N HIS A 102 7.12 -10.84 8.53
CA HIS A 102 7.24 -11.19 7.13
C HIS A 102 8.46 -10.57 6.46
N LEU A 103 8.84 -9.33 6.79
CA LEU A 103 10.08 -8.72 6.32
C LEU A 103 11.30 -9.48 6.81
N ARG A 104 11.34 -9.86 8.09
CA ARG A 104 12.44 -10.66 8.66
C ARG A 104 12.62 -11.97 7.92
N THR A 105 11.54 -12.66 7.62
CA THR A 105 11.57 -13.92 6.85
C THR A 105 12.10 -13.69 5.43
N SER A 106 11.56 -12.69 4.71
CA SER A 106 12.01 -12.34 3.36
C SER A 106 13.49 -11.97 3.33
N MET A 107 13.94 -11.10 4.26
CA MET A 107 15.34 -10.67 4.36
C MET A 107 16.30 -11.83 4.64
N SER A 108 15.93 -12.75 5.53
CA SER A 108 16.72 -13.96 5.80
C SER A 108 16.93 -14.79 4.53
N LEU A 109 15.89 -14.96 3.72
CA LEU A 109 15.98 -15.68 2.44
C LEU A 109 16.79 -14.91 1.40
N VAL A 110 16.61 -13.60 1.31
CA VAL A 110 17.37 -12.71 0.43
C VAL A 110 18.88 -12.83 0.69
N GLN A 111 19.26 -12.78 1.96
CA GLN A 111 20.67 -12.90 2.35
C GLN A 111 21.21 -14.32 2.11
N LYS A 112 20.48 -15.35 2.57
CA LYS A 112 20.93 -16.75 2.47
C LYS A 112 21.07 -17.23 1.04
N TYR A 113 20.18 -16.80 0.14
CA TYR A 113 20.11 -17.30 -1.25
C TYR A 113 20.51 -16.25 -2.28
N SER A 114 21.03 -15.08 -1.85
CA SER A 114 21.47 -13.98 -2.72
C SER A 114 20.37 -13.50 -3.70
N LEU A 115 19.13 -13.37 -3.20
CA LEU A 115 17.96 -12.99 -4.01
C LEU A 115 17.93 -11.48 -4.27
N ALA A 116 18.89 -10.98 -5.03
CA ALA A 116 19.10 -9.54 -5.28
C ALA A 116 17.86 -8.81 -5.82
N ALA A 117 16.93 -9.50 -6.49
CA ALA A 117 15.70 -8.91 -7.03
C ALA A 117 14.77 -8.35 -5.93
N TYR A 118 14.80 -8.91 -4.73
CA TYR A 118 13.90 -8.54 -3.62
C TYR A 118 14.59 -7.64 -2.58
N LEU A 119 15.92 -7.57 -2.58
CA LEU A 119 16.71 -6.92 -1.54
C LEU A 119 16.26 -5.46 -1.30
N ASN A 120 16.30 -4.64 -2.34
CA ASN A 120 16.04 -3.21 -2.17
C ASN A 120 14.59 -2.89 -1.77
N ALA A 121 13.62 -3.70 -2.21
CA ALA A 121 12.24 -3.54 -1.78
C ALA A 121 12.05 -3.92 -0.30
N ALA A 122 12.71 -4.99 0.15
CA ALA A 122 12.71 -5.40 1.54
C ALA A 122 13.42 -4.37 2.43
N ASP A 123 14.59 -3.87 2.01
CA ASP A 123 15.36 -2.84 2.73
C ASP A 123 14.56 -1.54 2.89
N LEU A 124 13.86 -1.10 1.83
CA LEU A 124 13.03 0.10 1.88
C LEU A 124 11.91 -0.04 2.90
N MET A 125 11.18 -1.17 2.87
CA MET A 125 10.10 -1.41 3.81
C MET A 125 10.61 -1.61 5.25
N GLN A 126 11.74 -2.26 5.43
CA GLN A 126 12.41 -2.38 6.73
C GLN A 126 12.77 -1.01 7.29
N GLY A 127 13.30 -0.11 6.45
CA GLY A 127 13.58 1.28 6.86
C GLY A 127 12.32 1.99 7.34
N TRP A 128 11.19 1.83 6.66
CA TRP A 128 9.92 2.40 7.10
C TRP A 128 9.44 1.81 8.43
N VAL A 129 9.53 0.49 8.61
CA VAL A 129 9.17 -0.15 9.90
C VAL A 129 10.04 0.41 11.04
N ARG A 130 11.34 0.60 10.83
CA ARG A 130 12.23 1.23 11.81
C ARG A 130 11.80 2.66 12.17
N VAL A 131 11.39 3.46 11.18
CA VAL A 131 10.82 4.79 11.45
C VAL A 131 9.65 4.70 12.40
N LEU A 132 8.72 3.78 12.17
CA LEU A 132 7.53 3.56 13.00
C LEU A 132 7.86 3.04 14.40
N GLN A 133 9.00 2.38 14.57
CA GLN A 133 9.54 1.94 15.87
C GLN A 133 10.32 3.02 16.62
N GLY A 134 10.45 4.23 16.03
CA GLY A 134 11.15 5.37 16.63
C GLY A 134 12.63 5.51 16.23
N GLU A 135 13.15 4.61 15.41
CA GLU A 135 14.53 4.72 14.86
C GLU A 135 14.52 5.61 13.58
N VAL A 136 13.99 6.82 13.71
CA VAL A 136 13.59 7.66 12.58
C VAL A 136 14.74 7.92 11.61
N GLU A 137 15.87 8.47 12.08
CA GLU A 137 17.00 8.84 11.20
C GLU A 137 17.63 7.64 10.50
N ALA A 138 17.76 6.52 11.22
CA ALA A 138 18.33 5.30 10.64
C ALA A 138 17.37 4.69 9.60
N GLY A 139 16.07 4.69 9.88
CA GLY A 139 15.05 4.19 8.97
C GLY A 139 14.94 5.04 7.71
N VAL A 140 14.98 6.37 7.81
CA VAL A 140 14.98 7.28 6.65
C VAL A 140 16.20 7.00 5.77
N ARG A 141 17.39 7.01 6.32
CA ARG A 141 18.62 6.73 5.54
C ARG A 141 18.58 5.39 4.82
N GLN A 142 18.08 4.34 5.49
CA GLN A 142 17.94 3.01 4.89
C GLN A 142 16.94 3.03 3.72
N SER A 143 15.78 3.65 3.91
CA SER A 143 14.73 3.73 2.88
C SER A 143 15.19 4.54 1.66
N GLU A 144 15.88 5.66 1.86
CA GLU A 144 16.43 6.50 0.78
C GLU A 144 17.47 5.74 -0.04
N ALA A 145 18.47 5.13 0.60
CA ALA A 145 19.50 4.35 -0.09
C ALA A 145 18.93 3.19 -0.92
N ALA A 146 17.90 2.52 -0.37
CA ALA A 146 17.19 1.46 -1.09
C ALA A 146 16.39 2.01 -2.29
N LEU A 147 15.75 3.18 -2.15
CA LEU A 147 15.01 3.84 -3.24
C LEU A 147 15.95 4.25 -4.38
N ASP A 148 17.08 4.86 -4.09
CA ASP A 148 18.09 5.26 -5.08
C ASP A 148 18.52 4.05 -5.94
N THR A 149 18.74 2.91 -5.27
CA THR A 149 19.09 1.66 -5.96
C THR A 149 17.94 1.14 -6.81
N LEU A 150 16.69 1.19 -6.33
CA LEU A 150 15.51 0.77 -7.10
C LEU A 150 15.30 1.62 -8.35
N GLN A 151 15.50 2.94 -8.26
CA GLN A 151 15.34 3.85 -9.38
C GLN A 151 16.42 3.68 -10.45
N SER A 152 17.63 3.30 -10.05
CA SER A 152 18.76 3.08 -10.97
C SER A 152 18.62 1.83 -11.85
N VAL A 153 17.74 0.86 -11.48
CA VAL A 153 17.57 -0.41 -12.19
C VAL A 153 16.17 -0.53 -12.79
N PRO A 154 15.98 -0.34 -14.11
CA PRO A 154 14.65 -0.33 -14.74
C PRO A 154 13.78 -1.58 -14.45
N SER A 155 14.38 -2.77 -14.40
CA SER A 155 13.68 -4.03 -14.13
C SER A 155 13.15 -4.17 -12.69
N ARG A 156 13.48 -3.23 -11.79
CA ARG A 156 13.07 -3.24 -10.37
C ARG A 156 12.04 -2.18 -10.03
N ARG A 157 11.47 -1.51 -11.04
CA ARG A 157 10.56 -0.36 -10.86
C ARG A 157 9.10 -0.74 -10.54
N PHE A 158 8.79 -2.03 -10.41
CA PHE A 158 7.45 -2.47 -9.99
C PHE A 158 7.09 -1.89 -8.60
N HIS A 159 5.88 -1.36 -8.46
CA HIS A 159 5.40 -0.59 -7.31
C HIS A 159 6.24 0.67 -6.99
N LEU A 160 6.91 1.24 -7.98
CA LEU A 160 7.77 2.41 -7.77
C LEU A 160 7.02 3.62 -7.17
N PRO A 161 5.81 4.01 -7.63
CA PRO A 161 5.06 5.11 -7.01
C PRO A 161 4.81 4.90 -5.52
N THR A 162 4.39 3.69 -5.13
CA THR A 162 4.17 3.32 -3.73
C THR A 162 5.45 3.43 -2.90
N ARG A 163 6.57 2.94 -3.43
CA ARG A 163 7.86 2.96 -2.73
C ARG A 163 8.39 4.36 -2.53
N ILE A 164 8.28 5.24 -3.54
CA ILE A 164 8.60 6.67 -3.38
C ILE A 164 7.70 7.29 -2.30
N GLY A 165 6.39 6.96 -2.31
CA GLY A 165 5.44 7.41 -1.30
C GLY A 165 5.80 6.98 0.13
N ILE A 166 6.27 5.73 0.31
CA ILE A 166 6.74 5.22 1.61
C ILE A 166 7.94 6.01 2.11
N VAL A 167 8.91 6.35 1.24
CA VAL A 167 10.05 7.19 1.64
C VAL A 167 9.60 8.61 1.97
N GLY A 168 8.60 9.13 1.24
CA GLY A 168 7.95 10.41 1.59
C GLY A 168 7.34 10.39 2.99
N LEU A 169 6.66 9.29 3.39
CA LEU A 169 6.16 9.11 4.76
C LEU A 169 7.29 9.06 5.79
N ALA A 170 8.40 8.40 5.48
CA ALA A 170 9.56 8.36 6.37
C ALA A 170 10.14 9.76 6.59
N LYS A 171 10.26 10.58 5.54
CA LYS A 171 10.65 11.99 5.62
C LYS A 171 9.68 12.81 6.47
N ALA A 172 8.39 12.65 6.25
CA ALA A 172 7.36 13.34 7.03
C ALA A 172 7.47 13.03 8.53
N ALA A 173 7.68 11.76 8.88
CA ALA A 173 7.89 11.32 10.26
C ALA A 173 9.17 11.91 10.89
N ALA A 174 10.19 12.23 10.07
CA ALA A 174 11.39 12.94 10.49
C ALA A 174 11.21 14.46 10.59
N GLY A 175 10.02 15.01 10.27
CA GLY A 175 9.74 16.44 10.24
C GLY A 175 10.19 17.16 8.96
N ASP A 176 10.73 16.44 7.98
CA ASP A 176 11.13 16.97 6.68
C ASP A 176 9.90 17.05 5.74
N ILE A 177 9.02 18.02 6.00
CA ILE A 177 7.75 18.18 5.26
C ILE A 177 8.02 18.55 3.79
N ASP A 178 9.01 19.41 3.51
CA ASP A 178 9.34 19.81 2.13
C ASP A 178 9.92 18.63 1.34
N GLY A 179 10.79 17.83 1.96
CA GLY A 179 11.28 16.58 1.37
C GLY A 179 10.16 15.57 1.10
N ALA A 180 9.21 15.43 2.02
CA ALA A 180 8.04 14.57 1.84
C ALA A 180 7.17 15.03 0.67
N LEU A 181 6.86 16.33 0.57
CA LEU A 181 6.10 16.91 -0.56
C LEU A 181 6.79 16.66 -1.90
N THR A 182 8.12 16.85 -1.96
CA THR A 182 8.92 16.57 -3.15
C THR A 182 8.80 15.11 -3.58
N LEU A 183 8.86 14.18 -2.63
CA LEU A 183 8.72 12.74 -2.92
C LEU A 183 7.29 12.37 -3.32
N PHE A 184 6.25 12.97 -2.72
CA PHE A 184 4.88 12.72 -3.15
C PHE A 184 4.61 13.24 -4.58
N ASP A 185 5.22 14.37 -4.98
CA ASP A 185 5.14 14.85 -6.35
C ASP A 185 5.87 13.90 -7.31
N ALA A 186 7.06 13.44 -6.97
CA ALA A 186 7.79 12.45 -7.75
C ALA A 186 7.03 11.12 -7.85
N ALA A 187 6.34 10.69 -6.80
CA ALA A 187 5.51 9.49 -6.80
C ALA A 187 4.30 9.62 -7.75
N LEU A 188 3.62 10.77 -7.74
CA LEU A 188 2.51 11.07 -8.65
C LEU A 188 2.97 11.14 -10.11
N GLU A 189 4.13 11.75 -10.37
CA GLU A 189 4.75 11.74 -11.69
C GLU A 189 5.12 10.32 -12.14
N ALA A 190 5.71 9.52 -11.25
CA ALA A 190 6.02 8.12 -11.54
C ALA A 190 4.75 7.32 -11.85
N ALA A 191 3.64 7.54 -11.14
CA ALA A 191 2.36 6.90 -11.41
C ALA A 191 1.82 7.27 -12.80
N ALA A 192 1.92 8.54 -13.19
CA ALA A 192 1.52 8.99 -14.53
C ALA A 192 2.39 8.37 -15.64
N ASN A 193 3.71 8.28 -15.43
CA ASN A 193 4.66 7.76 -16.40
C ASN A 193 4.62 6.23 -16.57
N THR A 194 4.32 5.49 -15.49
CA THR A 194 4.29 4.02 -15.50
C THR A 194 2.90 3.45 -15.74
N GLY A 195 1.85 4.23 -15.49
CA GLY A 195 0.47 3.75 -15.44
C GLY A 195 0.14 3.00 -14.13
N GLU A 196 1.03 2.98 -13.14
CA GLU A 196 0.81 2.34 -11.83
C GLU A 196 0.00 3.26 -10.90
N ARG A 197 -1.31 3.28 -11.07
CA ARG A 197 -2.22 4.27 -10.45
C ARG A 197 -2.94 3.78 -9.19
N TRP A 198 -2.76 2.54 -8.78
CA TRP A 198 -3.51 1.93 -7.67
C TRP A 198 -3.31 2.64 -6.32
N TYR A 199 -2.15 3.24 -6.10
CA TYR A 199 -1.79 3.96 -4.86
C TYR A 199 -1.96 5.49 -5.00
N GLU A 200 -2.32 5.98 -6.17
CA GLU A 200 -2.42 7.42 -6.48
C GLU A 200 -3.43 8.16 -5.58
N PRO A 201 -4.63 7.59 -5.23
CA PRO A 201 -5.53 8.25 -4.28
C PRO A 201 -4.87 8.48 -2.92
N GLU A 202 -4.07 7.54 -2.44
CA GLU A 202 -3.35 7.68 -1.18
C GLU A 202 -2.23 8.72 -1.26
N LEU A 203 -1.49 8.79 -2.37
CA LEU A 203 -0.47 9.81 -2.58
C LEU A 203 -1.07 11.22 -2.54
N LEU A 204 -2.23 11.42 -3.15
CA LEU A 204 -2.97 12.69 -3.11
C LEU A 204 -3.39 13.04 -1.68
N ARG A 205 -3.88 12.05 -0.91
CA ARG A 205 -4.24 12.23 0.50
C ARG A 205 -3.03 12.60 1.35
N LEU A 206 -1.93 11.86 1.23
CA LEU A 206 -0.68 12.11 1.96
C LEU A 206 -0.11 13.49 1.65
N LYS A 207 -0.11 13.89 0.38
CA LYS A 207 0.27 15.24 -0.01
C LYS A 207 -0.60 16.30 0.66
N ALA A 208 -1.92 16.08 0.70
CA ALA A 208 -2.83 17.00 1.39
C ALA A 208 -2.53 17.11 2.89
N GLU A 209 -2.22 16.02 3.57
CA GLU A 209 -1.81 16.06 4.99
C GLU A 209 -0.55 16.90 5.20
N MET A 210 0.45 16.77 4.33
CA MET A 210 1.65 17.59 4.41
C MET A 210 1.36 19.08 4.19
N LEU A 211 0.47 19.42 3.24
CA LEU A 211 0.03 20.81 3.03
C LEU A 211 -0.66 21.40 4.27
N LEU A 212 -1.39 20.58 5.01
CA LEU A 212 -2.02 20.97 6.27
C LEU A 212 -1.02 21.07 7.44
N ALA A 213 0.07 20.32 7.40
CA ALA A 213 1.13 20.32 8.41
C ALA A 213 2.11 21.51 8.27
N MET A 214 2.09 22.23 7.14
CA MET A 214 2.98 23.38 6.93
C MET A 214 2.67 24.53 7.91
N PRO A 215 3.67 25.35 8.30
CA PRO A 215 3.49 26.52 9.17
C PRO A 215 2.46 27.51 8.61
N VAL A 216 2.45 27.70 7.29
CA VAL A 216 1.39 28.41 6.57
C VAL A 216 0.51 27.38 5.92
N GLN A 217 -0.63 27.10 6.54
CA GLN A 217 -1.53 26.07 6.06
C GLN A 217 -2.09 26.39 4.69
N ARG A 218 -2.02 25.42 3.79
CA ARG A 218 -2.55 25.49 2.43
C ARG A 218 -3.89 24.75 2.35
N ALA A 219 -4.84 25.11 3.22
CA ALA A 219 -6.10 24.41 3.42
C ALA A 219 -6.94 24.26 2.14
N THR A 220 -7.01 25.31 1.31
CA THR A 220 -7.76 25.27 0.04
C THR A 220 -7.16 24.26 -0.94
N GLU A 221 -5.82 24.21 -1.04
CA GLU A 221 -5.14 23.25 -1.90
C GLU A 221 -5.28 21.83 -1.36
N ALA A 222 -5.12 21.65 -0.06
CA ALA A 222 -5.33 20.36 0.61
C ALA A 222 -6.75 19.82 0.36
N GLU A 223 -7.78 20.67 0.51
CA GLU A 223 -9.17 20.31 0.21
C GLU A 223 -9.33 19.87 -1.25
N GLN A 224 -8.71 20.57 -2.20
CA GLN A 224 -8.74 20.18 -3.63
C GLN A 224 -8.08 18.81 -3.86
N ARG A 225 -6.92 18.54 -3.24
CA ARG A 225 -6.23 17.25 -3.34
C ARG A 225 -7.05 16.11 -2.74
N LEU A 226 -7.70 16.34 -1.60
CA LEU A 226 -8.55 15.35 -0.96
C LEU A 226 -9.79 15.02 -1.80
N LYS A 227 -10.43 16.03 -2.38
CA LYS A 227 -11.55 15.83 -3.32
C LYS A 227 -11.09 15.05 -4.57
N ALA A 228 -9.91 15.34 -5.10
CA ALA A 228 -9.33 14.59 -6.22
C ALA A 228 -9.03 13.14 -5.83
N ALA A 229 -8.50 12.90 -4.63
CA ALA A 229 -8.25 11.55 -4.09
C ALA A 229 -9.54 10.72 -3.99
N ILE A 230 -10.62 11.32 -3.45
CA ILE A 230 -11.93 10.67 -3.34
C ILE A 230 -12.49 10.35 -4.74
N ALA A 231 -12.49 11.33 -5.65
CA ALA A 231 -13.01 11.13 -7.00
C ALA A 231 -12.24 10.03 -7.77
N LEU A 232 -10.91 9.98 -7.62
CA LEU A 232 -10.10 8.94 -8.23
C LEU A 232 -10.36 7.57 -7.61
N ALA A 233 -10.48 7.48 -6.27
CA ALA A 233 -10.81 6.24 -5.58
C ALA A 233 -12.18 5.70 -6.04
N GLN A 234 -13.17 6.57 -6.23
CA GLN A 234 -14.48 6.22 -6.79
C GLN A 234 -14.37 5.72 -8.22
N GLN A 235 -13.62 6.39 -9.08
CA GLN A 235 -13.38 5.96 -10.45
C GLN A 235 -12.72 4.57 -10.53
N GLN A 236 -11.81 4.28 -9.60
CA GLN A 236 -11.11 3.00 -9.48
C GLN A 236 -11.95 1.91 -8.77
N GLU A 237 -13.12 2.25 -8.22
CA GLU A 237 -13.89 1.41 -7.30
C GLU A 237 -13.04 0.94 -6.09
N ALA A 238 -12.10 1.77 -5.68
CA ALA A 238 -11.12 1.49 -4.63
C ALA A 238 -11.65 1.96 -3.26
N LYS A 239 -12.65 1.25 -2.75
CA LYS A 239 -13.37 1.56 -1.50
C LYS A 239 -12.46 1.72 -0.28
N PHE A 240 -11.26 1.14 -0.30
CA PHE A 240 -10.31 1.27 0.81
C PHE A 240 -9.71 2.69 0.90
N TRP A 241 -9.40 3.29 -0.24
CA TRP A 241 -8.79 4.62 -0.27
C TRP A 241 -9.78 5.76 -0.04
N GLU A 242 -11.03 5.55 -0.46
CA GLU A 242 -12.06 6.59 -0.40
C GLU A 242 -12.34 7.11 1.02
N PRO A 243 -12.64 6.25 2.05
CA PRO A 243 -12.89 6.72 3.41
C PRO A 243 -11.66 7.29 4.10
N ARG A 244 -10.44 6.89 3.73
CA ARG A 244 -9.21 7.50 4.25
C ARG A 244 -9.09 8.96 3.83
N ALA A 245 -9.30 9.25 2.55
CA ALA A 245 -9.30 10.63 2.04
C ALA A 245 -10.50 11.43 2.60
N ALA A 246 -11.68 10.81 2.68
CA ALA A 246 -12.87 11.43 3.25
C ALA A 246 -12.70 11.76 4.74
N ALA A 247 -12.07 10.88 5.53
CA ALA A 247 -11.80 11.16 6.94
C ALA A 247 -10.82 12.33 7.11
N THR A 248 -9.78 12.43 6.29
CA THR A 248 -8.87 13.60 6.32
C THR A 248 -9.61 14.88 5.94
N LEU A 249 -10.49 14.84 4.93
CA LEU A 249 -11.31 15.97 4.52
C LEU A 249 -12.34 16.36 5.59
N ALA A 250 -12.99 15.40 6.23
CA ALA A 250 -13.95 15.64 7.29
C ALA A 250 -13.30 16.32 8.52
N ARG A 251 -12.07 15.92 8.90
CA ARG A 251 -11.29 16.61 9.95
C ARG A 251 -10.97 18.06 9.57
N LEU A 252 -10.58 18.30 8.32
CA LEU A 252 -10.35 19.66 7.83
C LEU A 252 -11.63 20.51 7.92
N TRP A 253 -12.77 19.96 7.50
CA TRP A 253 -14.06 20.64 7.56
C TRP A 253 -14.54 20.85 8.99
N GLU A 254 -14.32 19.90 9.90
CA GLU A 254 -14.59 20.08 11.33
C GLU A 254 -13.84 21.29 11.90
N GLN A 255 -12.54 21.43 11.59
CA GLN A 255 -11.73 22.58 12.01
C GLN A 255 -12.23 23.90 11.44
N GLN A 256 -12.93 23.87 10.29
CA GLN A 256 -13.56 25.02 9.64
C GLN A 256 -15.00 25.29 10.12
N GLY A 257 -15.54 24.48 11.07
CA GLY A 257 -16.92 24.58 11.53
C GLY A 257 -17.97 23.92 10.61
N ARG A 258 -17.53 23.14 9.60
CA ARG A 258 -18.37 22.46 8.59
C ARG A 258 -18.61 21.00 8.99
N ARG A 259 -19.05 20.77 10.23
CA ARG A 259 -19.19 19.41 10.82
C ARG A 259 -20.20 18.55 10.07
N ASP A 260 -21.35 19.11 9.71
CA ASP A 260 -22.40 18.38 9.00
C ASP A 260 -21.93 17.87 7.63
N GLU A 261 -21.18 18.67 6.89
CA GLU A 261 -20.60 18.25 5.60
C GLU A 261 -19.60 17.10 5.78
N GLY A 262 -18.79 17.14 6.83
CA GLY A 262 -17.85 16.06 7.16
C GLY A 262 -18.57 14.76 7.51
N ARG A 263 -19.62 14.82 8.33
CA ARG A 263 -20.47 13.68 8.68
C ARG A 263 -21.17 13.09 7.45
N ASP A 264 -21.81 13.94 6.65
CA ASP A 264 -22.58 13.52 5.47
C ASP A 264 -21.72 12.90 4.39
N LEU A 265 -20.42 13.29 4.31
CA LEU A 265 -19.43 12.67 3.46
C LEU A 265 -19.00 11.29 3.97
N LEU A 266 -18.64 11.18 5.27
CA LEU A 266 -17.99 10.00 5.80
C LEU A 266 -18.96 8.87 6.18
N ALA A 267 -20.17 9.19 6.65
CA ALA A 267 -21.12 8.20 7.15
C ALA A 267 -21.54 7.15 6.10
N PRO A 268 -21.93 7.53 4.86
CA PRO A 268 -22.29 6.54 3.84
C PRO A 268 -21.10 5.67 3.44
N LEU A 269 -19.88 6.21 3.40
CA LEU A 269 -18.67 5.44 3.08
C LEU A 269 -18.39 4.39 4.14
N TYR A 270 -18.40 4.78 5.43
CA TYR A 270 -18.24 3.85 6.54
C TYR A 270 -19.32 2.74 6.52
N SER A 271 -20.58 3.10 6.30
CA SER A 271 -21.70 2.15 6.26
C SER A 271 -21.66 1.18 5.08
N SER A 272 -20.84 1.46 4.06
CA SER A 272 -20.69 0.60 2.88
C SER A 272 -19.78 -0.64 3.14
N PHE A 273 -19.04 -0.66 4.25
CA PHE A 273 -18.21 -1.79 4.63
C PHE A 273 -19.05 -2.89 5.28
N THR A 274 -18.70 -4.13 5.01
CA THR A 274 -19.34 -5.33 5.58
C THR A 274 -18.35 -6.18 6.40
N GLU A 275 -17.05 -5.85 6.35
CA GLU A 275 -15.97 -6.53 7.06
C GLU A 275 -14.82 -5.55 7.35
N GLY A 276 -13.81 -5.98 8.09
CA GLY A 276 -12.60 -5.18 8.38
C GLY A 276 -12.79 -4.11 9.47
N PHE A 277 -13.84 -4.17 10.28
CA PHE A 277 -14.17 -3.17 11.30
C PHE A 277 -13.16 -3.10 12.46
N ASP A 278 -12.27 -4.06 12.57
CA ASP A 278 -11.18 -4.05 13.53
C ASP A 278 -9.90 -3.37 13.02
N THR A 279 -9.86 -2.98 11.74
CA THR A 279 -8.75 -2.22 11.16
C THR A 279 -8.63 -0.82 11.76
N THR A 280 -7.42 -0.30 11.80
CA THR A 280 -7.12 1.05 12.32
C THR A 280 -7.92 2.13 11.60
N ASP A 281 -8.05 2.02 10.27
CA ASP A 281 -8.75 3.02 9.45
C ASP A 281 -10.25 3.08 9.76
N LEU A 282 -10.94 1.93 9.83
CA LEU A 282 -12.38 1.92 10.12
C LEU A 282 -12.68 2.28 11.57
N LYS A 283 -11.82 1.92 12.53
CA LYS A 283 -11.92 2.41 13.91
C LYS A 283 -11.76 3.92 13.98
N ALA A 284 -10.77 4.48 13.29
CA ALA A 284 -10.55 5.93 13.24
C ALA A 284 -11.71 6.67 12.56
N ALA A 285 -12.27 6.11 11.47
CA ALA A 285 -13.44 6.66 10.81
C ALA A 285 -14.68 6.66 11.73
N LYS A 286 -14.90 5.57 12.48
CA LYS A 286 -15.99 5.49 13.46
C LYS A 286 -15.84 6.52 14.56
N THR A 287 -14.64 6.62 15.14
CA THR A 287 -14.36 7.62 16.19
C THR A 287 -14.61 9.05 15.69
N LEU A 288 -14.22 9.35 14.46
CA LEU A 288 -14.47 10.66 13.86
C LEU A 288 -15.98 10.89 13.66
N LEU A 289 -16.72 9.91 13.15
CA LEU A 289 -18.17 10.03 12.99
C LEU A 289 -18.89 10.29 14.32
N ASP A 290 -18.46 9.63 15.40
CA ASP A 290 -19.00 9.85 16.73
C ASP A 290 -18.67 11.26 17.26
N ALA A 291 -17.50 11.81 16.88
CA ALA A 291 -17.14 13.19 17.23
C ALA A 291 -17.91 14.23 16.40
N LEU A 292 -18.34 13.90 15.19
CA LEU A 292 -19.10 14.78 14.30
C LEU A 292 -20.62 14.75 14.57
N ALA A 293 -21.10 13.80 15.34
CA ALA A 293 -22.50 13.71 15.76
C ALA A 293 -22.83 14.81 16.77
#